data_21b58c735f9714f335163512889b2357
#
_entry.id   21b58c735f9714f335163512889b2357
#
_cell.length_a   1.000
_cell.length_b   1.000
_cell.length_c   1.000
_cell.angle_alpha   90.00
_cell.angle_beta   90.00
_cell.angle_gamma   90.00
#
_symmetry.space_group_name_H-M   'P 1'
#
loop_
_entity.id
_entity.type
_entity.pdbx_description
1 polymer ?
#
loop_
_entity_poly.entity_id
_entity_poly.type
_entity_poly.pdbx_seq_one_letter_code
_entity_poly.pdbx_strand_id
1 'polypeptide(L)'
;MKRVSTFLISLFLLTACAPAPMAITATAPSATLSVASTPTATTVPYSAPPSPTVTPIPCDPLAADFCIVDGHFVFQRPILPPANDSVEETYRFGSTAAGTREPHHGVEFNNGTGTPVYAAADGQVIFAGADDEAVYSPWKKFYGNVVVIRHADDLFTLYAHLSVIDVLAGQEVQVGQKIGEVGKTGGAIGSHLHFEVRRGDVEDYFSTLNPELWLAPKTDEGVLAISVVDAQGEFQWADLTIQSEGRSYFIKTYEAEFLSMNENAALGGLMPGRYRITFYFGGQFYERWVDVQSGKLTQVVIVVK
;
A
#
# COMPACT_ATOMS: atom_id res chain seq x y z
N MET A 1 5.00 -64.41 -8.58
CA MET A 1 3.77 -64.65 -9.37
C MET A 1 3.25 -63.28 -9.82
N LYS A 2 3.38 -63.02 -11.13
CA LYS A 2 3.00 -61.77 -11.80
C LYS A 2 1.49 -61.76 -12.04
N ARG A 3 0.80 -60.64 -11.75
CA ARG A 3 -0.52 -60.35 -12.35
C ARG A 3 -0.42 -58.96 -13.00
N VAL A 4 -0.46 -58.99 -14.33
CA VAL A 4 -0.61 -57.82 -15.24
C VAL A 4 -2.12 -57.64 -15.39
N SER A 5 -2.62 -56.44 -15.11
CA SER A 5 -3.98 -56.03 -15.45
C SER A 5 -3.93 -54.97 -16.55
N THR A 6 -4.43 -55.40 -17.70
CA THR A 6 -4.59 -54.60 -18.91
C THR A 6 -5.88 -53.81 -18.81
N PHE A 7 -5.85 -52.47 -18.88
CA PHE A 7 -7.04 -51.65 -19.03
C PHE A 7 -7.18 -51.20 -20.47
N LEU A 8 -8.30 -51.59 -21.08
CA LEU A 8 -8.72 -51.15 -22.42
C LEU A 8 -9.24 -49.70 -22.35
N ILE A 9 -8.73 -48.88 -23.22
CA ILE A 9 -9.22 -47.50 -23.48
C ILE A 9 -10.23 -47.58 -24.62
N SER A 10 -11.51 -47.29 -24.32
CA SER A 10 -12.55 -47.12 -25.33
C SER A 10 -12.63 -45.68 -25.75
N LEU A 11 -12.33 -45.42 -27.03
CA LEU A 11 -12.41 -44.15 -27.69
C LEU A 11 -13.82 -43.87 -28.20
N PHE A 12 -14.57 -42.93 -27.60
CA PHE A 12 -15.85 -42.46 -28.11
C PHE A 12 -15.63 -41.22 -28.98
N LEU A 13 -15.89 -41.38 -30.29
CA LEU A 13 -15.97 -40.28 -31.24
C LEU A 13 -17.40 -39.70 -31.20
N LEU A 14 -17.52 -38.46 -30.74
CA LEU A 14 -18.73 -37.65 -30.88
C LEU A 14 -18.60 -36.68 -32.05
N THR A 15 -19.33 -36.94 -33.11
CA THR A 15 -19.51 -36.05 -34.27
C THR A 15 -20.54 -34.98 -33.91
N ALA A 16 -20.13 -33.71 -33.88
CA ALA A 16 -21.02 -32.56 -33.71
C ALA A 16 -21.41 -32.00 -35.10
N CYS A 17 -22.69 -32.06 -35.43
CA CYS A 17 -23.30 -31.33 -36.57
C CYS A 17 -23.47 -29.86 -36.19
N ALA A 18 -22.91 -28.94 -36.99
CA ALA A 18 -23.17 -27.51 -36.90
C ALA A 18 -24.32 -27.12 -37.89
N PRO A 19 -25.26 -26.27 -37.49
CA PRO A 19 -26.23 -25.68 -38.41
C PRO A 19 -25.69 -24.43 -39.11
N ALA A 20 -25.98 -24.27 -40.38
CA ALA A 20 -25.63 -23.13 -41.25
C ALA A 20 -26.44 -21.86 -40.91
N PRO A 21 -25.90 -20.65 -41.11
CA PRO A 21 -26.63 -19.42 -40.88
C PRO A 21 -27.56 -19.08 -42.05
N MET A 22 -28.82 -18.79 -41.74
CA MET A 22 -29.79 -18.21 -42.68
C MET A 22 -29.54 -16.70 -42.82
N ALA A 23 -29.32 -16.23 -44.04
CA ALA A 23 -29.31 -14.83 -44.41
C ALA A 23 -30.73 -14.31 -44.62
N ILE A 24 -31.12 -13.30 -43.86
CA ILE A 24 -32.38 -12.57 -44.08
C ILE A 24 -32.04 -11.25 -44.77
N THR A 25 -32.44 -11.13 -46.03
CA THR A 25 -32.39 -9.89 -46.84
C THR A 25 -33.64 -9.07 -46.54
N ALA A 26 -33.49 -7.93 -45.90
CA ALA A 26 -34.58 -6.97 -45.74
C ALA A 26 -34.36 -5.80 -46.69
N THR A 27 -35.26 -5.68 -47.65
CA THR A 27 -35.38 -4.55 -48.61
C THR A 27 -36.28 -3.49 -47.98
N ALA A 28 -35.78 -2.28 -47.74
CA ALA A 28 -36.58 -1.15 -47.28
C ALA A 28 -36.85 -0.20 -48.43
N PRO A 29 -38.09 0.34 -48.56
CA PRO A 29 -38.42 1.32 -49.59
C PRO A 29 -37.93 2.72 -49.20
N SER A 30 -37.29 3.41 -50.17
CA SER A 30 -36.90 4.82 -50.06
C SER A 30 -38.14 5.73 -50.18
N ALA A 31 -38.44 6.46 -49.13
CA ALA A 31 -39.37 7.59 -49.17
C ALA A 31 -38.59 8.90 -49.13
N THR A 32 -38.63 9.65 -50.20
CA THR A 32 -38.01 10.99 -50.30
C THR A 32 -38.98 12.01 -49.70
N LEU A 33 -38.66 12.57 -48.57
CA LEU A 33 -39.36 13.72 -47.99
C LEU A 33 -38.54 14.99 -48.28
N SER A 34 -39.10 15.89 -49.04
CA SER A 34 -38.59 17.25 -49.27
C SER A 34 -38.86 18.06 -48.00
N VAL A 35 -37.77 18.52 -47.32
CA VAL A 35 -37.88 19.38 -46.14
C VAL A 35 -37.61 20.82 -46.55
N ALA A 36 -38.59 21.68 -46.32
CA ALA A 36 -38.49 23.13 -46.47
C ALA A 36 -37.52 23.71 -45.45
N SER A 37 -36.54 24.49 -45.86
CA SER A 37 -35.54 25.14 -45.02
C SER A 37 -36.17 26.29 -44.22
N THR A 38 -36.23 26.09 -42.90
CA THR A 38 -36.50 27.15 -41.90
C THR A 38 -35.21 27.93 -41.60
N PRO A 39 -35.24 29.28 -41.51
CA PRO A 39 -34.03 30.04 -41.19
C PRO A 39 -33.59 29.75 -39.74
N THR A 40 -32.39 29.21 -39.60
CA THR A 40 -31.76 28.95 -38.32
C THR A 40 -31.30 30.26 -37.68
N ALA A 41 -31.88 30.65 -36.55
CA ALA A 41 -31.37 31.72 -35.74
C ALA A 41 -30.02 31.31 -35.14
N THR A 42 -28.97 31.99 -35.54
CA THR A 42 -27.61 31.80 -34.98
C THR A 42 -27.59 32.38 -33.59
N THR A 43 -27.71 31.56 -32.54
CA THR A 43 -27.42 31.96 -31.17
C THR A 43 -25.91 31.92 -30.96
N VAL A 44 -25.33 33.08 -30.71
CA VAL A 44 -23.93 33.18 -30.26
C VAL A 44 -23.87 32.56 -28.87
N PRO A 45 -23.05 31.51 -28.63
CA PRO A 45 -22.96 30.94 -27.28
C PRO A 45 -22.30 32.00 -26.35
N TYR A 46 -23.03 32.35 -25.30
CA TYR A 46 -22.48 33.14 -24.19
C TYR A 46 -21.46 32.26 -23.44
N SER A 47 -20.16 32.59 -23.62
CA SER A 47 -19.09 32.01 -22.80
C SER A 47 -19.04 32.79 -21.50
N ALA A 48 -19.50 32.13 -20.41
CA ALA A 48 -19.30 32.72 -19.08
C ALA A 48 -17.79 32.87 -18.79
N PRO A 49 -17.35 33.98 -18.18
CA PRO A 49 -15.95 34.11 -17.76
C PRO A 49 -15.60 32.93 -16.81
N PRO A 50 -14.36 32.41 -16.89
CA PRO A 50 -13.93 31.33 -15.99
C PRO A 50 -14.08 31.80 -14.56
N SER A 51 -14.77 31.00 -13.75
CA SER A 51 -14.86 31.21 -12.30
C SER A 51 -13.42 31.23 -11.76
N PRO A 52 -13.05 32.15 -10.86
CA PRO A 52 -11.70 32.15 -10.29
C PRO A 52 -11.47 30.81 -9.57
N THR A 53 -10.50 30.06 -10.05
CA THR A 53 -10.06 28.83 -9.37
C THR A 53 -9.36 29.27 -8.10
N VAL A 54 -10.06 29.20 -6.97
CA VAL A 54 -9.44 29.39 -5.65
C VAL A 54 -8.56 28.18 -5.42
N THR A 55 -7.24 28.33 -5.50
CA THR A 55 -6.32 27.30 -5.06
C THR A 55 -6.50 27.15 -3.55
N PRO A 56 -6.87 25.95 -3.05
CA PRO A 56 -7.01 25.74 -1.62
C PRO A 56 -5.68 26.05 -0.93
N ILE A 57 -5.72 26.83 0.14
CA ILE A 57 -4.53 27.03 0.99
C ILE A 57 -4.20 25.67 1.59
N PRO A 58 -2.95 25.14 1.44
CA PRO A 58 -2.56 23.89 2.08
C PRO A 58 -2.80 23.97 3.59
N CYS A 59 -3.38 22.93 4.16
CA CYS A 59 -3.56 22.84 5.60
C CYS A 59 -2.18 22.73 6.27
N ASP A 60 -1.95 23.55 7.30
CA ASP A 60 -0.74 23.52 8.11
C ASP A 60 -1.04 22.81 9.44
N PRO A 61 -0.51 21.59 9.69
CA PRO A 61 -0.78 20.83 10.90
C PRO A 61 -0.13 21.44 12.17
N LEU A 62 0.75 22.44 12.05
CA LEU A 62 1.26 23.23 13.18
C LEU A 62 0.29 24.33 13.59
N ALA A 63 -0.55 24.80 12.67
CA ALA A 63 -1.53 25.86 12.91
C ALA A 63 -2.96 25.35 13.14
N ALA A 64 -3.27 24.18 12.61
CA ALA A 64 -4.58 23.52 12.76
C ALA A 64 -4.52 22.43 13.83
N ASP A 65 -5.69 22.04 14.37
CA ASP A 65 -5.77 20.90 15.29
C ASP A 65 -5.32 19.58 14.62
N PHE A 66 -5.64 19.42 13.34
CA PHE A 66 -5.18 18.36 12.43
C PHE A 66 -5.47 18.75 10.98
N CYS A 67 -4.84 18.05 10.05
CA CYS A 67 -5.09 18.19 8.61
C CYS A 67 -5.58 16.88 8.00
N ILE A 68 -6.55 16.94 7.08
CA ILE A 68 -6.95 15.81 6.25
C ILE A 68 -6.52 16.09 4.82
N VAL A 69 -5.69 15.22 4.26
CA VAL A 69 -5.08 15.36 2.93
C VAL A 69 -5.22 14.07 2.13
N ASP A 70 -4.90 14.10 0.83
CA ASP A 70 -5.01 12.93 -0.04
C ASP A 70 -4.00 11.81 0.30
N GLY A 71 -2.88 12.14 0.94
CA GLY A 71 -1.81 11.21 1.26
C GLY A 71 -0.91 10.85 0.07
N HIS A 72 0.03 9.94 0.29
CA HIS A 72 1.01 9.48 -0.68
C HIS A 72 0.76 8.02 -1.09
N PHE A 73 -0.49 7.63 -1.26
CA PHE A 73 -0.91 6.23 -1.47
C PHE A 73 -0.62 5.74 -2.89
N VAL A 74 0.67 5.67 -3.24
CA VAL A 74 1.14 5.30 -4.59
C VAL A 74 1.35 3.80 -4.75
N PHE A 75 1.34 3.02 -3.66
CA PHE A 75 1.54 1.59 -3.68
C PHE A 75 0.25 0.82 -3.40
N GLN A 76 -0.05 -0.21 -4.21
CA GLN A 76 -1.06 -1.20 -3.88
C GLN A 76 -0.53 -2.18 -2.83
N ARG A 77 -1.44 -2.87 -2.15
CA ARG A 77 -1.04 -3.90 -1.19
C ARG A 77 -0.38 -5.07 -1.91
N PRO A 78 0.79 -5.56 -1.43
CA PRO A 78 1.54 -6.64 -2.08
C PRO A 78 0.91 -8.03 -1.88
N ILE A 79 -0.05 -8.14 -0.97
CA ILE A 79 -0.89 -9.33 -0.75
C ILE A 79 -2.32 -8.95 -1.11
N LEU A 80 -3.01 -9.84 -1.84
CA LEU A 80 -4.38 -9.60 -2.31
C LEU A 80 -5.36 -10.60 -1.68
N PRO A 81 -6.62 -10.18 -1.45
CA PRO A 81 -7.67 -11.11 -1.01
C PRO A 81 -7.82 -12.32 -1.95
N PRO A 82 -8.16 -13.51 -1.42
CA PRO A 82 -8.64 -13.77 -0.06
C PRO A 82 -7.54 -13.98 0.99
N ALA A 83 -6.26 -13.82 0.65
CA ALA A 83 -5.17 -13.85 1.61
C ALA A 83 -5.22 -12.63 2.54
N ASN A 84 -4.46 -12.68 3.66
CA ASN A 84 -4.45 -11.60 4.63
C ASN A 84 -3.63 -10.40 4.11
N ASP A 85 -4.31 -9.35 3.69
CA ASP A 85 -3.75 -8.10 3.21
C ASP A 85 -3.63 -7.01 4.30
N SER A 86 -3.83 -7.37 5.57
CA SER A 86 -3.68 -6.45 6.71
C SER A 86 -2.25 -6.43 7.22
N VAL A 87 -1.78 -5.23 7.60
CA VAL A 87 -0.51 -5.06 8.30
C VAL A 87 -0.61 -5.67 9.70
N GLU A 88 0.46 -6.36 10.13
CA GLU A 88 0.57 -6.90 11.50
C GLU A 88 0.62 -5.77 12.51
N GLU A 89 -0.30 -5.80 13.48
CA GLU A 89 -0.51 -4.69 14.42
C GLU A 89 0.48 -4.69 15.60
N THR A 90 1.09 -5.82 15.93
CA THR A 90 1.92 -5.96 17.13
C THR A 90 3.40 -5.64 16.90
N TYR A 91 3.82 -5.57 15.63
CA TYR A 91 5.19 -5.23 15.24
C TYR A 91 5.18 -4.28 14.04
N ARG A 92 4.80 -3.03 14.30
CA ARG A 92 4.69 -1.97 13.28
C ARG A 92 6.06 -1.36 12.98
N PHE A 93 6.12 -0.55 11.92
CA PHE A 93 7.29 0.25 11.57
C PHE A 93 7.83 1.05 12.76
N GLY A 94 9.14 1.07 12.93
CA GLY A 94 9.83 1.77 14.00
C GLY A 94 9.77 1.10 15.38
N SER A 95 9.05 -0.02 15.54
CA SER A 95 8.95 -0.76 16.81
C SER A 95 10.17 -1.65 17.05
N THR A 96 10.64 -1.70 18.29
CA THR A 96 11.68 -2.66 18.75
C THR A 96 11.09 -3.89 19.43
N ALA A 97 9.76 -4.07 19.39
CA ALA A 97 9.09 -5.10 20.19
C ALA A 97 9.50 -5.05 21.67
N ALA A 98 9.42 -3.87 22.27
CA ALA A 98 9.83 -3.56 23.65
C ALA A 98 11.35 -3.83 23.91
N GLY A 99 12.21 -3.50 22.96
CA GLY A 99 13.67 -3.63 23.06
C GLY A 99 14.20 -5.06 22.87
N THR A 100 13.39 -5.97 22.37
CA THR A 100 13.79 -7.36 22.11
C THR A 100 14.30 -7.60 20.68
N ARG A 101 14.13 -6.63 19.79
CA ARG A 101 14.53 -6.67 18.37
C ARG A 101 15.14 -5.34 17.94
N GLU A 102 15.80 -5.34 16.80
CA GLU A 102 16.15 -4.11 16.09
C GLU A 102 14.89 -3.36 15.67
N PRO A 103 14.96 -2.02 15.49
CA PRO A 103 13.84 -1.25 15.00
C PRO A 103 13.31 -1.82 13.67
N HIS A 104 12.01 -1.95 13.55
CA HIS A 104 11.36 -2.52 12.37
C HIS A 104 11.37 -1.53 11.22
N HIS A 105 12.02 -1.86 10.12
CA HIS A 105 12.21 -1.02 8.94
C HIS A 105 11.11 -1.17 7.89
N GLY A 106 10.06 -1.95 8.17
CA GLY A 106 8.96 -2.23 7.27
C GLY A 106 7.65 -2.52 7.98
N VAL A 107 6.79 -3.25 7.30
CA VAL A 107 5.57 -3.84 7.83
C VAL A 107 5.49 -5.31 7.46
N GLU A 108 4.75 -6.09 8.23
CA GLU A 108 4.56 -7.52 7.99
C GLU A 108 3.14 -7.83 7.54
N PHE A 109 3.03 -8.76 6.58
CA PHE A 109 1.76 -9.38 6.18
C PHE A 109 1.81 -10.86 6.52
N ASN A 110 1.20 -11.24 7.64
CA ASN A 110 1.19 -12.61 8.14
C ASN A 110 0.36 -13.52 7.24
N ASN A 111 1.03 -14.40 6.49
CA ASN A 111 0.44 -15.35 5.56
C ASN A 111 1.21 -16.67 5.57
N GLY A 112 0.56 -17.74 5.13
CA GLY A 112 1.20 -19.03 4.96
C GLY A 112 2.24 -19.03 3.84
N THR A 113 3.28 -19.87 3.96
CA THR A 113 4.24 -20.12 2.88
C THR A 113 3.53 -20.53 1.59
N GLY A 114 3.92 -19.95 0.46
CA GLY A 114 3.30 -20.17 -0.85
C GLY A 114 2.19 -19.18 -1.20
N THR A 115 1.82 -18.25 -0.30
CA THR A 115 0.88 -17.17 -0.62
C THR A 115 1.51 -16.24 -1.68
N PRO A 116 0.82 -15.94 -2.81
CA PRO A 116 1.36 -15.06 -3.85
C PRO A 116 1.69 -13.66 -3.35
N VAL A 117 2.83 -13.13 -3.79
CA VAL A 117 3.28 -11.75 -3.55
C VAL A 117 3.29 -11.00 -4.88
N TYR A 118 2.79 -9.77 -4.87
CA TYR A 118 2.59 -8.95 -6.07
C TYR A 118 3.38 -7.65 -5.98
N ALA A 119 3.83 -7.13 -7.14
CA ALA A 119 4.45 -5.81 -7.24
C ALA A 119 3.45 -4.71 -6.82
N ALA A 120 3.86 -3.86 -5.90
CA ALA A 120 3.00 -2.81 -5.34
C ALA A 120 2.77 -1.64 -6.30
N ALA A 121 3.66 -1.43 -7.28
CA ALA A 121 3.54 -0.45 -8.36
C ALA A 121 4.35 -0.90 -9.58
N ASP A 122 4.19 -0.21 -10.71
CA ASP A 122 5.05 -0.36 -11.89
C ASP A 122 6.48 -0.01 -11.53
N GLY A 123 7.47 -0.74 -12.11
CA GLY A 123 8.87 -0.46 -11.84
C GLY A 123 9.82 -1.48 -12.45
N GLN A 124 11.09 -1.32 -12.13
CA GLN A 124 12.15 -2.22 -12.56
C GLN A 124 12.72 -2.99 -11.37
N VAL A 125 12.79 -4.30 -11.47
CA VAL A 125 13.48 -5.15 -10.50
C VAL A 125 14.98 -4.85 -10.53
N ILE A 126 15.52 -4.30 -9.44
CA ILE A 126 16.96 -4.02 -9.33
C ILE A 126 17.70 -5.15 -8.63
N PHE A 127 17.00 -5.96 -7.83
CA PHE A 127 17.55 -7.15 -7.18
C PHE A 127 16.49 -8.25 -7.07
N ALA A 128 16.89 -9.50 -7.28
CA ALA A 128 16.06 -10.69 -7.10
C ALA A 128 16.97 -11.89 -6.77
N GLY A 129 17.00 -12.32 -5.50
CA GLY A 129 17.91 -13.38 -5.07
C GLY A 129 18.02 -13.52 -3.55
N ALA A 130 19.01 -14.30 -3.11
CA ALA A 130 19.34 -14.44 -1.69
C ALA A 130 20.14 -13.24 -1.18
N ASP A 131 19.86 -12.77 0.02
CA ASP A 131 20.58 -11.69 0.71
C ASP A 131 21.87 -12.22 1.37
N ASP A 132 22.80 -12.70 0.56
CA ASP A 132 24.06 -13.29 1.05
C ASP A 132 25.14 -12.24 1.37
N GLU A 133 25.04 -11.02 0.81
CA GLU A 133 26.10 -9.99 0.86
C GLU A 133 25.79 -8.78 1.74
N ALA A 134 24.65 -8.78 2.46
CA ALA A 134 24.24 -7.68 3.35
C ALA A 134 24.21 -6.31 2.62
N VAL A 135 23.61 -6.26 1.44
CA VAL A 135 23.53 -5.03 0.62
C VAL A 135 22.49 -4.07 1.20
N TYR A 136 21.35 -4.59 1.62
CA TYR A 136 20.18 -3.81 2.04
C TYR A 136 20.00 -3.74 3.56
N SER A 137 20.86 -4.43 4.33
CA SER A 137 20.89 -4.40 5.80
C SER A 137 22.30 -4.62 6.30
N PRO A 138 22.62 -4.29 7.57
CA PRO A 138 23.94 -4.55 8.16
C PRO A 138 24.26 -6.05 8.30
N TRP A 139 23.30 -6.95 8.12
CA TRP A 139 23.46 -8.39 8.37
C TRP A 139 23.27 -9.23 7.13
N LYS A 140 24.15 -10.19 6.91
CA LYS A 140 23.99 -11.22 5.86
C LYS A 140 22.83 -12.13 6.19
N LYS A 141 22.08 -12.52 5.14
CA LYS A 141 20.94 -13.44 5.24
C LYS A 141 19.81 -12.94 6.15
N PHE A 142 19.74 -11.64 6.37
CA PHE A 142 18.68 -11.02 7.16
C PHE A 142 17.33 -11.11 6.44
N TYR A 143 17.27 -10.64 5.21
CA TYR A 143 16.06 -10.68 4.37
C TYR A 143 15.78 -12.06 3.74
N GLY A 144 16.75 -12.96 3.71
CA GLY A 144 16.62 -14.25 3.01
C GLY A 144 16.48 -14.07 1.51
N ASN A 145 15.50 -14.71 0.88
CA ASN A 145 15.16 -14.44 -0.51
C ASN A 145 14.39 -13.11 -0.58
N VAL A 146 14.88 -12.19 -1.40
CA VAL A 146 14.40 -10.82 -1.48
C VAL A 146 14.28 -10.35 -2.92
N VAL A 147 13.25 -9.55 -3.19
CA VAL A 147 13.06 -8.78 -4.43
C VAL A 147 13.08 -7.31 -4.05
N VAL A 148 13.81 -6.49 -4.82
CA VAL A 148 13.82 -5.03 -4.69
C VAL A 148 13.42 -4.42 -6.03
N ILE A 149 12.43 -3.54 -6.01
CA ILE A 149 11.89 -2.87 -7.19
C ILE A 149 12.12 -1.37 -7.06
N ARG A 150 12.69 -0.76 -8.11
CA ARG A 150 12.79 0.70 -8.26
C ARG A 150 11.56 1.21 -8.99
N HIS A 151 10.95 2.25 -8.44
CA HIS A 151 9.80 2.98 -8.98
C HIS A 151 10.18 4.41 -9.40
N ALA A 152 9.19 5.21 -9.80
CA ALA A 152 9.35 6.64 -10.02
C ALA A 152 9.72 7.38 -8.72
N ASP A 153 10.20 8.62 -8.84
CA ASP A 153 10.46 9.56 -7.74
C ASP A 153 11.45 9.02 -6.68
N ASP A 154 12.45 8.25 -7.13
CA ASP A 154 13.48 7.59 -6.28
C ASP A 154 12.89 6.76 -5.13
N LEU A 155 11.70 6.19 -5.37
CA LEU A 155 11.07 5.24 -4.46
C LEU A 155 11.45 3.81 -4.80
N PHE A 156 11.57 3.00 -3.76
CA PHE A 156 11.86 1.58 -3.86
C PHE A 156 10.93 0.79 -2.94
N THR A 157 10.61 -0.44 -3.36
CA THR A 157 9.94 -1.41 -2.49
C THR A 157 10.79 -2.66 -2.35
N LEU A 158 10.82 -3.22 -1.16
CA LEU A 158 11.55 -4.43 -0.81
C LEU A 158 10.57 -5.49 -0.29
N TYR A 159 10.70 -6.71 -0.81
CA TYR A 159 9.84 -7.86 -0.51
C TYR A 159 10.72 -8.99 -0.01
N ALA A 160 10.71 -9.28 1.29
CA ALA A 160 11.63 -10.22 1.91
C ALA A 160 10.97 -11.51 2.41
N HIS A 161 11.82 -12.43 2.87
CA HIS A 161 11.50 -13.74 3.42
C HIS A 161 10.80 -14.68 2.44
N LEU A 162 10.95 -14.45 1.12
CA LEU A 162 10.25 -15.19 0.08
C LEU A 162 10.65 -16.68 0.05
N SER A 163 9.69 -17.55 -0.25
CA SER A 163 9.94 -18.97 -0.55
C SER A 163 10.29 -19.19 -2.02
N VAL A 164 9.68 -18.40 -2.90
CA VAL A 164 9.88 -18.43 -4.35
C VAL A 164 10.06 -17.00 -4.86
N ILE A 165 10.97 -16.82 -5.83
CA ILE A 165 11.14 -15.59 -6.59
C ILE A 165 10.75 -15.89 -8.03
N ASP A 166 9.80 -15.15 -8.60
CA ASP A 166 9.23 -15.35 -9.94
C ASP A 166 9.75 -14.32 -10.98
N VAL A 167 10.68 -13.45 -10.60
CA VAL A 167 11.22 -12.37 -11.44
C VAL A 167 12.75 -12.37 -11.42
N LEU A 168 13.35 -11.64 -12.37
CA LEU A 168 14.79 -11.51 -12.50
C LEU A 168 15.23 -10.05 -12.38
N ALA A 169 16.44 -9.79 -11.91
CA ALA A 169 17.03 -8.44 -11.92
C ALA A 169 17.09 -7.90 -13.36
N GLY A 170 16.74 -6.63 -13.55
CA GLY A 170 16.59 -5.96 -14.83
C GLY A 170 15.19 -6.07 -15.46
N GLN A 171 14.33 -6.93 -14.95
CA GLN A 171 12.96 -7.10 -15.47
C GLN A 171 12.06 -5.89 -15.11
N GLU A 172 11.31 -5.41 -16.09
CA GLU A 172 10.18 -4.47 -15.84
C GLU A 172 8.99 -5.27 -15.34
N VAL A 173 8.32 -4.74 -14.33
CA VAL A 173 7.11 -5.31 -13.73
C VAL A 173 5.99 -4.28 -13.69
N GLN A 174 4.76 -4.77 -13.78
CA GLN A 174 3.57 -3.94 -13.64
C GLN A 174 2.95 -4.13 -12.26
N VAL A 175 2.25 -3.12 -11.78
CA VAL A 175 1.44 -3.20 -10.55
C VAL A 175 0.52 -4.42 -10.60
N GLY A 176 0.49 -5.19 -9.50
CA GLY A 176 -0.29 -6.42 -9.43
C GLY A 176 0.31 -7.63 -10.17
N GLN A 177 1.47 -7.52 -10.78
CA GLN A 177 2.19 -8.68 -11.33
C GLN A 177 2.74 -9.54 -10.18
N LYS A 178 2.53 -10.86 -10.23
CA LYS A 178 3.15 -11.79 -9.28
C LYS A 178 4.68 -11.75 -9.42
N ILE A 179 5.36 -11.57 -8.29
CA ILE A 179 6.83 -11.47 -8.22
C ILE A 179 7.46 -12.56 -7.36
N GLY A 180 6.66 -13.30 -6.59
CA GLY A 180 7.15 -14.36 -5.72
C GLY A 180 6.05 -14.92 -4.83
N GLU A 181 6.48 -15.64 -3.80
CA GLU A 181 5.60 -16.25 -2.81
C GLU A 181 6.14 -16.05 -1.39
N VAL A 182 5.22 -15.81 -0.46
CA VAL A 182 5.52 -15.71 0.98
C VAL A 182 6.30 -16.93 1.45
N GLY A 183 7.29 -16.71 2.29
CA GLY A 183 8.08 -17.77 2.90
C GLY A 183 8.46 -17.45 4.35
N LYS A 184 9.61 -17.98 4.75
CA LYS A 184 10.25 -17.75 6.05
C LYS A 184 11.77 -17.84 5.95
N THR A 185 12.34 -17.41 4.81
CA THR A 185 13.79 -17.45 4.61
C THR A 185 14.48 -16.32 5.38
N GLY A 186 15.77 -16.44 5.61
CA GLY A 186 16.52 -15.43 6.36
C GLY A 186 16.21 -15.39 7.86
N GLY A 187 16.09 -14.19 8.41
CA GLY A 187 15.85 -13.92 9.85
C GLY A 187 14.40 -14.06 10.30
N ALA A 188 13.48 -14.52 9.43
CA ALA A 188 12.05 -14.58 9.74
C ALA A 188 11.70 -15.51 10.89
N ILE A 189 10.87 -15.03 11.83
CA ILE A 189 10.24 -15.83 12.89
C ILE A 189 8.83 -16.19 12.44
N GLY A 190 8.67 -17.28 11.70
CA GLY A 190 7.38 -17.67 11.12
C GLY A 190 7.23 -17.20 9.68
N SER A 191 6.11 -17.58 9.06
CA SER A 191 5.84 -17.29 7.65
C SER A 191 5.11 -15.97 7.50
N HIS A 192 5.71 -15.02 6.81
CA HIS A 192 5.14 -13.71 6.50
C HIS A 192 5.86 -13.08 5.29
N LEU A 193 5.26 -12.06 4.70
CA LEU A 193 5.95 -11.12 3.84
C LEU A 193 6.39 -9.93 4.70
N HIS A 194 7.69 -9.63 4.71
CA HIS A 194 8.23 -8.36 5.18
C HIS A 194 8.29 -7.40 3.99
N PHE A 195 7.69 -6.21 4.13
CA PHE A 195 7.56 -5.22 3.08
C PHE A 195 8.09 -3.87 3.53
N GLU A 196 8.99 -3.27 2.73
CA GLU A 196 9.54 -1.94 2.99
C GLU A 196 9.25 -0.98 1.84
N VAL A 197 9.19 0.30 2.18
CA VAL A 197 9.28 1.43 1.25
C VAL A 197 10.55 2.19 1.59
N ARG A 198 11.38 2.49 0.58
CA ARG A 198 12.62 3.29 0.74
C ARG A 198 12.62 4.46 -0.22
N ARG A 199 13.39 5.51 0.09
CA ARG A 199 13.59 6.66 -0.79
C ARG A 199 15.05 7.05 -0.86
N GLY A 200 15.54 7.38 -2.07
CA GLY A 200 16.90 7.85 -2.32
C GLY A 200 17.88 6.69 -2.35
N ASP A 201 18.77 6.58 -1.38
CA ASP A 201 19.75 5.49 -1.33
C ASP A 201 19.09 4.20 -0.80
N VAL A 202 18.83 3.27 -1.71
CA VAL A 202 18.17 2.00 -1.36
C VAL A 202 19.07 1.06 -0.53
N GLU A 203 20.39 1.23 -0.57
CA GLU A 203 21.35 0.45 0.21
C GLU A 203 21.50 0.98 1.65
N ASP A 204 21.12 2.24 1.89
CA ASP A 204 21.09 2.77 3.25
C ASP A 204 19.91 2.16 4.03
N TYR A 205 20.24 1.41 5.07
CA TYR A 205 19.27 0.72 5.93
C TYR A 205 18.27 1.67 6.58
N PHE A 206 18.66 2.92 6.85
CA PHE A 206 17.81 3.95 7.48
C PHE A 206 17.02 4.82 6.47
N SER A 207 17.13 4.56 5.16
CA SER A 207 16.37 5.27 4.12
C SER A 207 14.90 4.84 4.04
N THR A 208 14.44 4.00 4.95
CA THR A 208 13.08 3.46 4.98
C THR A 208 12.06 4.51 5.40
N LEU A 209 10.87 4.41 4.81
CA LEU A 209 9.67 5.19 5.10
C LEU A 209 8.61 4.27 5.68
N ASN A 210 7.74 4.78 6.57
CA ASN A 210 6.66 3.94 7.08
C ASN A 210 5.69 3.51 5.97
N PRO A 211 5.63 2.21 5.59
CA PRO A 211 4.81 1.75 4.49
C PRO A 211 3.32 2.03 4.66
N GLU A 212 2.81 2.17 5.88
CA GLU A 212 1.40 2.46 6.14
C GLU A 212 0.98 3.84 5.57
N LEU A 213 1.92 4.77 5.36
CA LEU A 213 1.68 6.07 4.74
C LEU A 213 1.71 6.04 3.20
N TRP A 214 2.20 4.95 2.61
CA TRP A 214 2.42 4.81 1.16
C TRP A 214 1.52 3.77 0.51
N LEU A 215 1.07 2.78 1.29
CA LEU A 215 0.12 1.75 0.85
C LEU A 215 -1.28 2.34 0.76
N ALA A 216 -1.97 2.09 -0.35
CA ALA A 216 -3.38 2.45 -0.49
C ALA A 216 -4.20 1.82 0.64
N PRO A 217 -4.97 2.63 1.39
CA PRO A 217 -5.89 2.09 2.38
C PRO A 217 -6.94 1.22 1.70
N LYS A 218 -7.48 0.24 2.43
CA LYS A 218 -8.61 -0.55 1.93
C LYS A 218 -9.87 0.30 1.83
N THR A 219 -10.87 -0.22 1.13
CA THR A 219 -12.19 0.42 1.09
C THR A 219 -12.67 0.67 2.52
N ASP A 220 -13.16 1.88 2.77
CA ASP A 220 -13.64 2.34 4.08
C ASP A 220 -12.55 2.40 5.18
N GLU A 221 -11.28 2.47 4.82
CA GLU A 221 -10.19 2.73 5.76
C GLU A 221 -9.50 4.06 5.46
N GLY A 222 -8.91 4.68 6.49
CA GLY A 222 -8.04 5.85 6.39
C GLY A 222 -6.74 5.63 7.17
N VAL A 223 -5.88 6.65 7.15
CA VAL A 223 -4.55 6.60 7.75
C VAL A 223 -4.35 7.82 8.65
N LEU A 224 -3.64 7.62 9.76
CA LEU A 224 -3.28 8.65 10.72
C LEU A 224 -1.76 8.74 10.84
N ALA A 225 -1.18 9.92 10.60
CA ALA A 225 0.21 10.25 10.88
C ALA A 225 0.27 11.20 12.08
N ILE A 226 1.14 10.92 13.04
CA ILE A 226 1.28 11.67 14.28
C ILE A 226 2.74 12.12 14.40
N SER A 227 2.93 13.40 14.73
CA SER A 227 4.21 13.97 15.11
C SER A 227 4.12 14.45 16.54
N VAL A 228 4.83 13.80 17.46
CA VAL A 228 5.04 14.29 18.81
C VAL A 228 6.38 15.01 18.84
N VAL A 229 6.36 16.33 19.04
CA VAL A 229 7.54 17.18 18.96
C VAL A 229 7.64 18.11 20.17
N ASP A 230 8.84 18.57 20.50
CA ASP A 230 9.04 19.65 21.47
C ASP A 230 8.83 21.04 20.83
N ALA A 231 9.09 22.08 21.60
CA ALA A 231 8.96 23.47 21.15
C ALA A 231 9.99 23.87 20.07
N GLN A 232 11.03 23.10 19.86
CA GLN A 232 12.05 23.26 18.84
C GLN A 232 11.73 22.49 17.56
N GLY A 233 10.69 21.62 17.61
CA GLY A 233 10.29 20.76 16.51
C GLY A 233 11.02 19.40 16.49
N GLU A 234 11.78 19.09 17.53
CA GLU A 234 12.49 17.80 17.65
C GLU A 234 11.54 16.71 18.09
N PHE A 235 11.61 15.55 17.43
CA PHE A 235 10.75 14.40 17.75
C PHE A 235 10.97 13.88 19.15
N GLN A 236 9.86 13.55 19.83
CA GLN A 236 9.87 13.07 21.19
C GLN A 236 9.28 11.66 21.30
N TRP A 237 9.80 10.85 22.21
CA TRP A 237 9.34 9.49 22.44
C TRP A 237 8.13 9.47 23.38
N ALA A 238 7.07 8.78 22.96
CA ALA A 238 5.85 8.65 23.73
C ALA A 238 5.14 7.31 23.47
N ASP A 239 4.47 6.80 24.50
CA ASP A 239 3.54 5.69 24.40
C ASP A 239 2.14 6.24 24.15
N LEU A 240 1.58 5.99 22.97
CA LEU A 240 0.32 6.57 22.51
C LEU A 240 -0.82 5.58 22.68
N THR A 241 -1.93 6.05 23.23
CA THR A 241 -3.22 5.36 23.20
C THR A 241 -4.15 6.09 22.24
N ILE A 242 -4.60 5.42 21.19
CA ILE A 242 -5.49 5.94 20.15
C ILE A 242 -6.81 5.19 20.26
N GLN A 243 -7.90 5.91 20.51
CA GLN A 243 -9.19 5.32 20.79
C GLN A 243 -10.26 5.88 19.87
N SER A 244 -11.10 5.00 19.35
CA SER A 244 -12.37 5.33 18.71
C SER A 244 -13.50 4.53 19.36
N GLU A 245 -14.73 4.66 18.87
CA GLU A 245 -15.87 3.91 19.36
C GLU A 245 -15.61 2.40 19.24
N GLY A 246 -15.46 1.71 20.37
CA GLY A 246 -15.30 0.27 20.49
C GLY A 246 -13.89 -0.30 20.23
N ARG A 247 -12.89 0.53 19.87
CA ARG A 247 -11.51 0.04 19.62
C ARG A 247 -10.45 0.97 20.20
N SER A 248 -9.38 0.34 20.74
CA SER A 248 -8.19 1.05 21.21
C SER A 248 -6.95 0.45 20.55
N TYR A 249 -6.02 1.33 20.19
CA TYR A 249 -4.71 0.99 19.65
C TYR A 249 -3.66 1.52 20.60
N PHE A 250 -2.63 0.71 20.85
CA PHE A 250 -1.49 1.06 21.69
C PHE A 250 -0.25 1.00 20.81
N ILE A 251 0.30 2.16 20.50
CA ILE A 251 1.49 2.29 19.66
C ILE A 251 2.52 3.17 20.37
N LYS A 252 3.76 3.08 19.94
CA LYS A 252 4.82 3.99 20.36
C LYS A 252 5.21 4.89 19.21
N THR A 253 5.75 6.05 19.51
CA THR A 253 6.55 6.77 18.53
C THR A 253 7.75 5.92 18.12
N TYR A 254 8.30 6.14 16.94
CA TYR A 254 9.38 5.30 16.41
C TYR A 254 10.56 5.25 17.40
N GLU A 255 11.07 4.06 17.64
CA GLU A 255 12.16 3.80 18.57
C GLU A 255 13.55 3.90 17.89
N ALA A 256 13.59 4.51 16.68
CA ALA A 256 14.81 4.84 15.95
C ALA A 256 14.61 6.12 15.13
N GLU A 257 15.71 6.77 14.76
CA GLU A 257 15.70 7.88 13.80
C GLU A 257 15.87 7.33 12.38
N PHE A 258 15.00 7.78 11.48
CA PHE A 258 15.03 7.46 10.04
C PHE A 258 15.39 8.72 9.26
N LEU A 259 16.05 8.58 8.09
CA LEU A 259 16.57 9.73 7.34
C LEU A 259 15.51 10.71 6.83
N SER A 260 14.29 10.23 6.60
CA SER A 260 13.21 11.03 5.99
C SER A 260 11.94 11.05 6.84
N MET A 261 12.08 11.24 8.16
CA MET A 261 10.94 11.36 9.07
C MET A 261 10.19 12.68 8.89
N ASN A 262 8.91 12.61 8.58
CA ASN A 262 7.96 13.73 8.65
C ASN A 262 6.94 13.54 9.79
N GLU A 263 6.90 12.37 10.38
CA GLU A 263 6.11 11.94 11.53
C GLU A 263 6.95 10.97 12.36
N ASN A 264 6.55 10.72 13.58
CA ASN A 264 7.20 9.69 14.42
C ASN A 264 6.22 8.63 14.95
N ALA A 265 5.00 8.62 14.45
CA ALA A 265 4.08 7.48 14.59
C ALA A 265 3.07 7.48 13.45
N ALA A 266 2.66 6.30 12.98
CA ALA A 266 1.60 6.17 12.01
C ALA A 266 0.73 4.94 12.27
N LEU A 267 -0.51 5.00 11.79
CA LEU A 267 -1.50 3.95 11.96
C LEU A 267 -2.41 3.92 10.73
N GLY A 268 -2.29 2.87 9.93
CA GLY A 268 -3.19 2.56 8.83
C GLY A 268 -4.33 1.63 9.26
N GLY A 269 -5.27 1.37 8.33
CA GLY A 269 -6.37 0.45 8.56
C GLY A 269 -7.42 0.96 9.55
N LEU A 270 -7.56 2.28 9.67
CA LEU A 270 -8.52 2.92 10.57
C LEU A 270 -9.86 3.12 9.90
N MET A 271 -10.93 2.66 10.54
CA MET A 271 -12.30 2.99 10.12
C MET A 271 -12.54 4.50 10.20
N PRO A 272 -13.30 5.09 9.25
CA PRO A 272 -13.66 6.49 9.33
C PRO A 272 -14.40 6.82 10.64
N GLY A 273 -14.05 7.94 11.25
CA GLY A 273 -14.63 8.36 12.52
C GLY A 273 -13.74 9.26 13.35
N ARG A 274 -14.17 9.55 14.55
CA ARG A 274 -13.46 10.40 15.48
C ARG A 274 -12.58 9.57 16.40
N TYR A 275 -11.32 9.98 16.54
CA TYR A 275 -10.29 9.33 17.33
C TYR A 275 -9.75 10.27 18.40
N ARG A 276 -9.49 9.71 19.56
CA ARG A 276 -8.85 10.36 20.70
C ARG A 276 -7.44 9.81 20.86
N ILE A 277 -6.45 10.68 20.77
CA ILE A 277 -5.03 10.35 21.01
C ILE A 277 -4.69 10.85 22.42
N THR A 278 -4.16 9.97 23.25
CA THR A 278 -3.76 10.32 24.63
C THR A 278 -2.42 9.71 24.99
N PHE A 279 -1.65 10.43 25.79
CA PHE A 279 -0.38 9.96 26.34
C PHE A 279 0.08 10.84 27.50
N TYR A 280 1.09 10.38 28.23
CA TYR A 280 1.84 11.16 29.21
C TYR A 280 3.24 11.48 28.69
N PHE A 281 3.68 12.71 28.89
CA PHE A 281 5.05 13.14 28.61
C PHE A 281 5.50 14.13 29.69
N GLY A 282 6.70 13.93 30.26
CA GLY A 282 7.21 14.79 31.34
C GLY A 282 6.31 14.86 32.58
N GLY A 283 5.45 13.84 32.82
CA GLY A 283 4.45 13.84 33.90
C GLY A 283 3.17 14.60 33.58
N GLN A 284 3.07 15.24 32.42
CA GLN A 284 1.89 15.93 31.94
C GLN A 284 1.05 15.01 31.04
N PHE A 285 -0.30 15.10 31.18
CA PHE A 285 -1.25 14.41 30.30
C PHE A 285 -1.54 15.24 29.07
N TYR A 286 -1.46 14.60 27.89
CA TYR A 286 -1.78 15.17 26.59
C TYR A 286 -2.98 14.45 25.99
N GLU A 287 -3.84 15.23 25.34
CA GLU A 287 -5.01 14.76 24.63
C GLU A 287 -5.17 15.52 23.31
N ARG A 288 -5.51 14.80 22.24
CA ARG A 288 -5.87 15.38 20.95
C ARG A 288 -6.98 14.58 20.32
N TRP A 289 -7.94 15.27 19.73
CA TRP A 289 -9.00 14.67 18.94
C TRP A 289 -8.75 14.93 17.46
N VAL A 290 -8.94 13.89 16.63
CA VAL A 290 -8.78 13.96 15.18
C VAL A 290 -9.93 13.21 14.52
N ASP A 291 -10.22 13.55 13.25
CA ASP A 291 -11.15 12.81 12.41
C ASP A 291 -10.38 12.04 11.34
N VAL A 292 -10.71 10.76 11.16
CA VAL A 292 -10.20 9.91 10.08
C VAL A 292 -11.26 9.79 9.00
N GLN A 293 -10.89 9.96 7.74
CA GLN A 293 -11.75 9.80 6.57
C GLN A 293 -11.25 8.68 5.66
N SER A 294 -12.20 7.98 5.02
CA SER A 294 -11.90 6.93 4.05
C SER A 294 -11.03 7.47 2.91
N GLY A 295 -9.97 6.73 2.57
CA GLY A 295 -9.06 7.06 1.49
C GLY A 295 -8.18 8.29 1.74
N LYS A 296 -8.15 8.83 2.97
CA LYS A 296 -7.40 10.06 3.31
C LYS A 296 -6.33 9.79 4.37
N LEU A 297 -5.35 10.68 4.39
CA LEU A 297 -4.35 10.80 5.44
C LEU A 297 -4.74 11.93 6.39
N THR A 298 -4.92 11.62 7.68
CA THR A 298 -5.02 12.61 8.74
C THR A 298 -3.63 12.84 9.32
N GLN A 299 -3.20 14.09 9.38
CA GLN A 299 -1.92 14.51 9.96
C GLN A 299 -2.17 15.35 11.21
N VAL A 300 -1.47 15.06 12.29
CA VAL A 300 -1.55 15.80 13.55
C VAL A 300 -0.17 16.03 14.12
N VAL A 301 0.10 17.26 14.57
CA VAL A 301 1.33 17.61 15.31
C VAL A 301 0.93 17.94 16.74
N ILE A 302 1.58 17.30 17.71
CA ILE A 302 1.36 17.50 19.14
C ILE A 302 2.65 18.04 19.75
N VAL A 303 2.65 19.33 20.10
CA VAL A 303 3.80 19.97 20.72
C VAL A 303 3.76 19.69 22.23
N VAL A 304 4.79 19.06 22.75
CA VAL A 304 4.97 18.75 24.18
C VAL A 304 5.89 19.77 24.87
N LYS A 305 5.80 19.86 26.20
CA LYS A 305 6.58 20.81 27.04
C LYS A 305 7.33 20.07 28.10
#